data_4dbb5f3845506c0599048ac9e76c26ca
#
_entry.id   4dbb5f3845506c0599048ac9e76c26ca
#
_cell.length_a   1.000
_cell.length_b   1.000
_cell.length_c   1.000
_cell.angle_alpha   90.00
_cell.angle_beta   90.00
_cell.angle_gamma   90.00
#
_symmetry.space_group_name_H-M   'P 1'
#
loop_
_entity.id
_entity.type
_entity.pdbx_description
1 polymer ?
#
loop_
_entity_poly.entity_id
_entity_poly.type
_entity_poly.pdbx_seq_one_letter_code
_entity_poly.pdbx_strand_id
1 'polypeptide(L)'
;VGIGSLGDACIYATQLRHADNGCYREALERTGALARFGLVIETVGGLGTYAQGLYAGSEMFGDGLMHLYQTGILKRRVYDHAGLQALLNEGGISESVGPETLTALRDAHIIEAKFSPEDLEFLKHYGILHPDVHLDGGRLALPDGARVAPDLDDAATFKALVKTGLGERLGRGVLVHAAFFLGSQWFYDALHKMPESERRLFAMEAVSTVNELFSDLALEQLQHRHARFLNICMKMTLLGSAVSDSLDDGRVVSGVGGQYNFVAMAHALKQARSILMLRSTHKSHGRLESNIVWEYAHSTIPRHLRDVVVTEYGVADLRGKSDREVIAALLNVADSRFQPELLAAAKRARKLPADYVIPAAHRENTPEQLAAGLAPFRQSDLFPDFPFGHEFTPEELQLGRALKYLQAKSASLAGKLGLAAALLRAPPSAATPCLQRMGLAKPKNLVEWIYARLVGAALKDSGAL
;
A
#
# COMPACT_ATOMS: atom_id res chain seq x y z
N VAL A 1 -3.42 -0.48 0.91
CA VAL A 1 -2.71 0.81 0.72
C VAL A 1 -3.74 1.87 0.43
N GLY A 2 -3.76 2.97 1.22
CA GLY A 2 -4.70 4.08 1.03
C GLY A 2 -4.34 4.95 -0.20
N ILE A 3 -5.31 5.77 -0.65
CA ILE A 3 -5.11 6.76 -1.72
C ILE A 3 -4.33 7.96 -1.19
N GLY A 4 -3.50 8.54 -2.04
CA GLY A 4 -2.76 9.77 -1.80
C GLY A 4 -1.25 9.61 -1.98
N SER A 5 -0.53 10.73 -1.89
CA SER A 5 0.91 10.79 -2.22
C SER A 5 1.79 9.78 -1.47
N LEU A 6 1.43 9.42 -0.24
CA LEU A 6 2.18 8.41 0.52
C LEU A 6 1.86 6.99 0.03
N GLY A 7 0.59 6.74 -0.35
CA GLY A 7 0.20 5.50 -1.02
C GLY A 7 0.94 5.32 -2.35
N ASP A 8 0.95 6.34 -3.18
CA ASP A 8 1.65 6.33 -4.47
C ASP A 8 3.16 6.10 -4.29
N ALA A 9 3.78 6.75 -3.31
CA ALA A 9 5.18 6.52 -2.97
C ALA A 9 5.46 5.06 -2.56
N CYS A 10 4.56 4.42 -1.79
CA CYS A 10 4.69 3.01 -1.43
C CYS A 10 4.57 2.09 -2.64
N ILE A 11 3.61 2.36 -3.54
CA ILE A 11 3.44 1.60 -4.78
C ILE A 11 4.68 1.75 -5.67
N TYR A 12 5.16 2.98 -5.86
CA TYR A 12 6.35 3.24 -6.66
C TYR A 12 7.60 2.58 -6.07
N ALA A 13 7.83 2.67 -4.76
CA ALA A 13 8.93 1.99 -4.10
C ALA A 13 8.83 0.44 -4.23
N THR A 14 7.61 -0.10 -4.26
CA THR A 14 7.36 -1.53 -4.51
C THR A 14 7.75 -1.91 -5.94
N GLN A 15 7.41 -1.08 -6.92
CA GLN A 15 7.81 -1.28 -8.32
C GLN A 15 9.33 -1.16 -8.49
N LEU A 16 9.95 -0.11 -7.91
CA LEU A 16 11.40 0.08 -7.94
C LEU A 16 12.12 -1.12 -7.33
N ARG A 17 11.68 -1.58 -6.17
CA ARG A 17 12.24 -2.77 -5.51
C ARG A 17 12.16 -4.02 -6.39
N HIS A 18 11.13 -4.16 -7.22
CA HIS A 18 10.95 -5.32 -8.09
C HIS A 18 11.73 -5.20 -9.40
N ALA A 19 11.64 -4.05 -10.05
CA ALA A 19 12.20 -3.81 -11.37
C ALA A 19 13.70 -3.48 -11.34
N ASP A 20 14.13 -2.67 -10.37
CA ASP A 20 15.53 -2.28 -10.15
C ASP A 20 15.91 -2.42 -8.68
N ASN A 21 16.09 -3.66 -8.25
CA ASN A 21 16.44 -3.99 -6.87
C ASN A 21 17.81 -3.42 -6.46
N GLY A 22 18.73 -3.25 -7.41
CA GLY A 22 20.05 -2.65 -7.18
C GLY A 22 19.90 -1.20 -6.73
N CYS A 23 19.22 -0.39 -7.50
CA CYS A 23 18.96 1.01 -7.21
C CYS A 23 18.13 1.19 -5.91
N TYR A 24 17.11 0.33 -5.68
CA TYR A 24 16.35 0.32 -4.43
C TYR A 24 17.25 0.12 -3.21
N ARG A 25 18.16 -0.87 -3.24
CA ARG A 25 19.10 -1.14 -2.14
C ARG A 25 20.10 -0.01 -1.95
N GLU A 26 20.65 0.54 -3.03
CA GLU A 26 21.55 1.70 -2.96
C GLU A 26 20.88 2.91 -2.29
N ALA A 27 19.60 3.17 -2.60
CA ALA A 27 18.86 4.24 -1.95
C ALA A 27 18.72 4.02 -0.42
N LEU A 28 18.46 2.79 0.02
CA LEU A 28 18.42 2.44 1.43
C LEU A 28 19.78 2.54 2.13
N GLU A 29 20.85 2.21 1.45
CA GLU A 29 22.23 2.34 1.98
C GLU A 29 22.62 3.81 2.13
N ARG A 30 22.46 4.63 1.08
CA ARG A 30 22.82 6.05 1.08
C ARG A 30 22.02 6.89 2.08
N THR A 31 20.77 6.51 2.35
CA THR A 31 19.98 7.14 3.42
C THR A 31 20.34 6.62 4.82
N GLY A 32 21.23 5.65 4.92
CA GLY A 32 21.60 4.99 6.17
C GLY A 32 20.50 4.10 6.76
N ALA A 33 19.43 3.82 6.00
CA ALA A 33 18.31 3.02 6.47
C ALA A 33 18.73 1.58 6.78
N LEU A 34 19.55 0.95 5.93
CA LEU A 34 20.05 -0.42 6.17
C LEU A 34 20.96 -0.49 7.40
N ALA A 35 21.84 0.46 7.59
CA ALA A 35 22.74 0.48 8.75
C ALA A 35 21.98 0.64 10.08
N ARG A 36 20.91 1.42 10.09
CA ARG A 36 20.14 1.73 11.30
C ARG A 36 19.00 0.74 11.59
N PHE A 37 18.38 0.19 10.56
CA PHE A 37 17.14 -0.58 10.66
C PHE A 37 17.18 -1.89 9.86
N GLY A 38 18.34 -2.35 9.39
CA GLY A 38 18.47 -3.51 8.50
C GLY A 38 17.78 -4.76 9.02
N LEU A 39 17.95 -5.10 10.30
CA LEU A 39 17.30 -6.26 10.90
C LEU A 39 15.74 -6.16 10.83
N VAL A 40 15.17 -5.00 11.12
CA VAL A 40 13.72 -4.80 11.05
C VAL A 40 13.23 -4.83 9.60
N ILE A 41 13.97 -4.21 8.68
CA ILE A 41 13.65 -4.22 7.26
C ILE A 41 13.63 -5.66 6.74
N GLU A 42 14.64 -6.46 7.05
CA GLU A 42 14.73 -7.87 6.61
C GLU A 42 13.62 -8.74 7.20
N THR A 43 13.35 -8.60 8.49
CA THR A 43 12.35 -9.46 9.19
C THR A 43 10.91 -9.08 8.88
N VAL A 44 10.62 -7.81 8.63
CA VAL A 44 9.26 -7.32 8.36
C VAL A 44 8.94 -7.29 6.86
N GLY A 45 9.84 -6.78 6.04
CA GLY A 45 9.59 -6.54 4.62
C GLY A 45 10.45 -7.35 3.66
N GLY A 46 11.68 -7.70 4.07
CA GLY A 46 12.71 -8.24 3.19
C GLY A 46 13.24 -7.23 2.19
N LEU A 47 14.29 -7.60 1.46
CA LEU A 47 14.97 -6.73 0.48
C LEU A 47 14.94 -7.30 -0.95
N GLY A 48 14.48 -8.53 -1.14
CA GLY A 48 14.44 -9.19 -2.44
C GLY A 48 13.26 -8.72 -3.32
N THR A 49 13.29 -9.12 -4.57
CA THR A 49 12.17 -8.93 -5.52
C THR A 49 10.95 -9.76 -5.12
N TYR A 50 9.80 -9.46 -5.72
CA TYR A 50 8.56 -10.23 -5.51
C TYR A 50 8.45 -11.38 -6.51
N ALA A 51 9.31 -12.39 -6.40
CA ALA A 51 9.39 -13.50 -7.36
C ALA A 51 8.06 -14.29 -7.47
N GLN A 52 7.43 -14.61 -6.33
CA GLN A 52 6.13 -15.28 -6.28
C GLN A 52 4.95 -14.35 -6.57
N GLY A 53 5.19 -13.03 -6.60
CA GLY A 53 4.16 -12.02 -6.71
C GLY A 53 3.44 -11.71 -5.41
N LEU A 54 2.55 -10.72 -5.48
CA LEU A 54 1.69 -10.29 -4.39
C LEU A 54 0.23 -10.63 -4.71
N TYR A 55 -0.56 -10.82 -3.67
CA TYR A 55 -2.01 -10.74 -3.64
C TYR A 55 -2.41 -9.51 -2.85
N ALA A 56 -3.54 -8.89 -3.15
CA ALA A 56 -4.03 -7.71 -2.42
C ALA A 56 -5.45 -7.89 -1.89
N GLY A 57 -5.64 -7.57 -0.60
CA GLY A 57 -6.95 -7.29 0.00
C GLY A 57 -7.03 -5.80 0.34
N SER A 58 -8.07 -5.10 -0.15
CA SER A 58 -8.25 -3.68 0.06
C SER A 58 -9.72 -3.29 -0.07
N GLU A 59 -10.19 -2.30 0.70
CA GLU A 59 -11.54 -1.77 0.47
C GLU A 59 -11.67 -1.18 -0.94
N MET A 60 -10.64 -0.48 -1.39
CA MET A 60 -10.61 0.17 -2.70
C MET A 60 -9.64 -0.52 -3.65
N PHE A 61 -10.10 -0.85 -4.84
CA PHE A 61 -9.24 -1.17 -5.97
C PHE A 61 -9.07 0.09 -6.81
N GLY A 62 -7.86 0.64 -6.83
CA GLY A 62 -7.55 1.90 -7.50
C GLY A 62 -6.23 1.86 -8.25
N ASP A 63 -5.78 3.04 -8.69
CA ASP A 63 -4.61 3.23 -9.57
C ASP A 63 -3.38 2.46 -9.10
N GLY A 64 -3.03 2.54 -7.82
CA GLY A 64 -1.84 1.89 -7.29
C GLY A 64 -1.84 0.37 -7.46
N LEU A 65 -2.96 -0.30 -7.19
CA LEU A 65 -3.08 -1.75 -7.37
C LEU A 65 -3.09 -2.13 -8.86
N MET A 66 -3.72 -1.30 -9.72
CA MET A 66 -3.69 -1.46 -11.16
C MET A 66 -2.25 -1.36 -11.70
N HIS A 67 -1.46 -0.40 -11.23
CA HIS A 67 -0.05 -0.30 -11.60
C HIS A 67 0.76 -1.54 -11.16
N LEU A 68 0.51 -2.08 -9.96
CA LEU A 68 1.16 -3.32 -9.53
C LEU A 68 0.74 -4.54 -10.36
N TYR A 69 -0.51 -4.58 -10.85
CA TYR A 69 -0.96 -5.60 -11.78
C TYR A 69 -0.26 -5.50 -13.13
N GLN A 70 -0.26 -4.32 -13.74
CA GLN A 70 0.36 -4.10 -15.05
C GLN A 70 1.87 -4.35 -15.07
N THR A 71 2.55 -4.15 -13.94
CA THR A 71 3.98 -4.46 -13.79
C THR A 71 4.27 -5.91 -13.39
N GLY A 72 3.25 -6.76 -13.31
CA GLY A 72 3.41 -8.18 -12.99
C GLY A 72 3.81 -8.47 -11.54
N ILE A 73 3.61 -7.52 -10.64
CA ILE A 73 3.84 -7.68 -9.20
C ILE A 73 2.63 -8.33 -8.54
N LEU A 74 1.41 -7.89 -8.87
CA LEU A 74 0.18 -8.60 -8.49
C LEU A 74 -0.02 -9.78 -9.45
N LYS A 75 0.45 -10.95 -9.05
CA LYS A 75 0.33 -12.20 -9.83
C LYS A 75 0.11 -13.44 -8.98
N ARG A 76 0.22 -13.36 -7.63
CA ARG A 76 -0.09 -14.47 -6.74
C ARG A 76 -1.60 -14.62 -6.64
N ARG A 77 -2.12 -15.73 -7.13
CA ARG A 77 -3.54 -16.05 -7.05
C ARG A 77 -3.89 -16.67 -5.71
N VAL A 78 -5.07 -16.33 -5.23
CA VAL A 78 -5.71 -17.00 -4.09
C VAL A 78 -7.04 -17.61 -4.52
N TYR A 79 -7.46 -18.66 -3.84
CA TYR A 79 -8.61 -19.47 -4.17
C TYR A 79 -9.59 -19.48 -2.99
N ASP A 80 -10.85 -19.70 -3.26
CA ASP A 80 -11.97 -19.69 -2.30
C ASP A 80 -12.21 -21.07 -1.66
N HIS A 81 -11.20 -21.94 -1.65
CA HIS A 81 -11.25 -23.26 -1.01
C HIS A 81 -10.01 -23.50 -0.12
N ALA A 82 -10.23 -23.70 1.17
CA ALA A 82 -9.14 -23.78 2.16
C ALA A 82 -8.14 -24.91 1.87
N GLY A 83 -8.61 -26.11 1.54
CA GLY A 83 -7.73 -27.26 1.22
C GLY A 83 -6.89 -27.00 -0.02
N LEU A 84 -7.48 -26.47 -1.10
CA LEU A 84 -6.77 -26.12 -2.32
C LEU A 84 -5.70 -25.04 -2.07
N GLN A 85 -6.09 -24.00 -1.30
CA GLN A 85 -5.17 -22.92 -0.94
C GLN A 85 -4.03 -23.40 -0.04
N ALA A 86 -4.29 -24.36 0.87
CA ALA A 86 -3.26 -24.95 1.71
C ALA A 86 -2.22 -25.71 0.88
N LEU A 87 -2.67 -26.59 -0.02
CA LEU A 87 -1.78 -27.36 -0.89
C LEU A 87 -0.91 -26.45 -1.77
N LEU A 88 -1.47 -25.35 -2.31
CA LEU A 88 -0.70 -24.35 -3.07
C LEU A 88 0.35 -23.65 -2.19
N ASN A 89 -0.02 -23.26 -0.98
CA ASN A 89 0.88 -22.58 -0.06
C ASN A 89 2.06 -23.46 0.42
N GLU A 90 1.85 -24.76 0.49
CA GLU A 90 2.84 -25.76 0.89
C GLU A 90 3.67 -26.29 -0.27
N GLY A 91 3.27 -25.95 -1.52
CA GLY A 91 3.93 -26.43 -2.72
C GLY A 91 3.57 -27.89 -3.08
N GLY A 92 2.50 -28.43 -2.49
CA GLY A 92 1.98 -29.76 -2.81
C GLY A 92 1.36 -29.84 -4.20
N ILE A 93 0.87 -28.70 -4.71
CA ILE A 93 0.41 -28.51 -6.09
C ILE A 93 0.90 -27.15 -6.61
N SER A 94 0.82 -26.98 -7.94
CA SER A 94 1.07 -25.70 -8.63
C SER A 94 -0.20 -25.22 -9.34
N GLU A 95 -0.17 -23.99 -9.88
CA GLU A 95 -1.26 -23.50 -10.72
C GLU A 95 -1.37 -24.25 -12.06
N SER A 96 -0.29 -24.88 -12.54
CA SER A 96 -0.33 -25.79 -13.67
C SER A 96 -0.88 -27.13 -13.19
N VAL A 97 -1.88 -27.64 -13.89
CA VAL A 97 -2.51 -28.91 -13.53
C VAL A 97 -1.71 -30.06 -14.14
N GLY A 98 -1.42 -31.04 -13.30
CA GLY A 98 -0.72 -32.27 -13.67
C GLY A 98 -1.24 -33.52 -12.94
N PRO A 99 -0.67 -34.68 -13.22
CA PRO A 99 -1.04 -35.93 -12.54
C PRO A 99 -0.92 -35.82 -11.01
N GLU A 100 0.10 -35.13 -10.55
CA GLU A 100 0.37 -34.85 -9.12
C GLU A 100 -0.76 -34.07 -8.46
N THR A 101 -1.50 -33.24 -9.21
CA THR A 101 -2.63 -32.46 -8.69
C THR A 101 -3.74 -33.37 -8.18
N LEU A 102 -4.15 -34.41 -8.98
CA LEU A 102 -5.17 -35.34 -8.58
C LEU A 102 -4.72 -36.18 -7.36
N THR A 103 -3.47 -36.62 -7.35
CA THR A 103 -2.91 -37.41 -6.25
C THR A 103 -2.87 -36.59 -4.96
N ALA A 104 -2.39 -35.36 -5.03
CA ALA A 104 -2.32 -34.47 -3.85
C ALA A 104 -3.70 -34.14 -3.29
N LEU A 105 -4.70 -33.90 -4.14
CA LEU A 105 -6.07 -33.64 -3.71
C LEU A 105 -6.70 -34.86 -3.00
N ARG A 106 -6.49 -36.06 -3.54
CA ARG A 106 -6.94 -37.31 -2.94
C ARG A 106 -6.24 -37.55 -1.59
N ASP A 107 -4.92 -37.43 -1.54
CA ASP A 107 -4.13 -37.67 -0.33
C ASP A 107 -4.44 -36.66 0.78
N ALA A 108 -4.88 -35.46 0.41
CA ALA A 108 -5.39 -34.45 1.32
C ALA A 108 -6.89 -34.60 1.67
N HIS A 109 -7.55 -35.66 1.19
CA HIS A 109 -8.99 -35.91 1.39
C HIS A 109 -9.89 -34.76 0.94
N ILE A 110 -9.48 -34.03 -0.09
CA ILE A 110 -10.29 -32.98 -0.72
C ILE A 110 -11.24 -33.60 -1.74
N ILE A 111 -10.82 -34.68 -2.39
CA ILE A 111 -11.63 -35.53 -3.25
C ILE A 111 -11.48 -36.99 -2.82
N GLU A 112 -12.48 -37.81 -3.10
CA GLU A 112 -12.41 -39.23 -2.88
C GLU A 112 -11.76 -39.97 -4.06
N ALA A 113 -11.20 -41.16 -3.83
CA ALA A 113 -10.68 -42.01 -4.91
C ALA A 113 -11.79 -42.37 -5.91
N LYS A 114 -12.97 -42.72 -5.39
CA LYS A 114 -14.19 -42.92 -6.21
C LYS A 114 -14.93 -41.61 -6.33
N PHE A 115 -14.87 -41.01 -7.48
CA PHE A 115 -15.49 -39.70 -7.72
C PHE A 115 -16.98 -39.69 -7.46
N SER A 116 -17.42 -38.86 -6.56
CA SER A 116 -18.80 -38.40 -6.43
C SER A 116 -19.13 -37.37 -7.51
N PRO A 117 -20.41 -37.06 -7.75
CA PRO A 117 -20.79 -35.94 -8.57
C PRO A 117 -20.21 -34.59 -8.08
N GLU A 118 -20.13 -34.42 -6.76
CA GLU A 118 -19.59 -33.24 -6.09
C GLU A 118 -18.10 -33.10 -6.38
N ASP A 119 -17.33 -34.22 -6.33
CA ASP A 119 -15.89 -34.20 -6.68
C ASP A 119 -15.67 -33.75 -8.13
N LEU A 120 -16.48 -34.25 -9.06
CA LEU A 120 -16.39 -33.86 -10.46
C LEU A 120 -16.76 -32.39 -10.70
N GLU A 121 -17.75 -31.89 -9.99
CA GLU A 121 -18.11 -30.48 -10.04
C GLU A 121 -16.98 -29.61 -9.50
N PHE A 122 -16.43 -29.96 -8.34
CA PHE A 122 -15.25 -29.31 -7.75
C PHE A 122 -14.07 -29.29 -8.70
N LEU A 123 -13.69 -30.44 -9.26
CA LEU A 123 -12.55 -30.56 -10.15
C LEU A 123 -12.72 -29.74 -11.43
N LYS A 124 -13.94 -29.67 -11.96
CA LYS A 124 -14.25 -28.83 -13.15
C LYS A 124 -14.33 -27.35 -12.78
N HIS A 125 -14.90 -27.04 -11.62
CA HIS A 125 -14.98 -25.64 -11.14
C HIS A 125 -13.61 -24.99 -11.04
N TYR A 126 -12.62 -25.73 -10.54
CA TYR A 126 -11.24 -25.23 -10.45
C TYR A 126 -10.38 -25.54 -11.68
N GLY A 127 -10.98 -26.00 -12.79
CA GLY A 127 -10.27 -26.25 -14.04
C GLY A 127 -9.25 -27.40 -13.95
N ILE A 128 -9.38 -28.29 -12.98
CA ILE A 128 -8.49 -29.45 -12.79
C ILE A 128 -8.86 -30.53 -13.78
N LEU A 129 -10.15 -30.72 -14.05
CA LEU A 129 -10.63 -31.57 -15.16
C LEU A 129 -11.07 -30.73 -16.33
N HIS A 130 -10.91 -31.31 -17.52
CA HIS A 130 -11.43 -30.74 -18.75
C HIS A 130 -12.96 -30.58 -18.67
N PRO A 131 -13.56 -29.50 -19.18
CA PRO A 131 -15.01 -29.24 -19.06
C PRO A 131 -15.90 -30.35 -19.57
N ASP A 132 -15.42 -31.07 -20.61
CA ASP A 132 -16.17 -32.17 -21.30
C ASP A 132 -16.15 -33.46 -20.50
N VAL A 133 -15.37 -33.60 -19.43
CA VAL A 133 -15.41 -34.80 -18.55
C VAL A 133 -16.73 -34.81 -17.80
N HIS A 134 -17.49 -35.92 -17.92
CA HIS A 134 -18.77 -36.06 -17.23
C HIS A 134 -19.10 -37.53 -16.96
N LEU A 135 -20.03 -37.76 -16.02
CA LEU A 135 -20.58 -39.09 -15.78
C LEU A 135 -21.65 -39.41 -16.84
N ASP A 136 -21.49 -40.58 -17.47
CA ASP A 136 -22.48 -41.13 -18.40
C ASP A 136 -22.64 -42.63 -18.10
N GLY A 137 -23.85 -43.03 -17.68
CA GLY A 137 -24.17 -44.41 -17.31
C GLY A 137 -23.26 -45.01 -16.22
N GLY A 138 -22.83 -44.17 -15.23
CA GLY A 138 -21.96 -44.60 -14.14
C GLY A 138 -20.48 -44.72 -14.52
N ARG A 139 -20.08 -44.28 -15.69
CA ARG A 139 -18.68 -44.20 -16.14
C ARG A 139 -18.28 -42.77 -16.46
N LEU A 140 -16.98 -42.45 -16.36
CA LEU A 140 -16.46 -41.19 -16.81
C LEU A 140 -16.31 -41.22 -18.33
N ALA A 141 -16.98 -40.32 -19.03
CA ALA A 141 -16.76 -40.01 -20.42
C ALA A 141 -15.67 -38.94 -20.52
N LEU A 142 -14.66 -39.16 -21.36
CA LEU A 142 -13.52 -38.28 -21.59
C LEU A 142 -13.61 -37.59 -22.96
N PRO A 143 -12.88 -36.47 -23.16
CA PRO A 143 -12.92 -35.72 -24.42
C PRO A 143 -12.57 -36.52 -25.66
N ASP A 144 -11.73 -37.56 -25.53
CA ASP A 144 -11.36 -38.47 -26.65
C ASP A 144 -12.37 -39.61 -26.89
N GLY A 145 -13.50 -39.58 -26.19
CA GLY A 145 -14.55 -40.62 -26.27
C GLY A 145 -14.32 -41.85 -25.42
N ALA A 146 -13.21 -41.94 -24.69
CA ALA A 146 -12.96 -43.06 -23.81
C ALA A 146 -13.97 -43.04 -22.62
N ARG A 147 -14.35 -44.22 -22.13
CA ARG A 147 -15.22 -44.43 -20.99
C ARG A 147 -14.52 -45.28 -19.93
N VAL A 148 -14.20 -44.72 -18.80
CA VAL A 148 -13.46 -45.35 -17.70
C VAL A 148 -14.27 -45.42 -16.42
N ALA A 149 -13.82 -46.18 -15.45
CA ALA A 149 -14.43 -46.20 -14.13
C ALA A 149 -14.23 -44.83 -13.42
N PRO A 150 -15.15 -44.33 -12.59
CA PRO A 150 -14.94 -43.13 -11.83
C PRO A 150 -14.10 -43.39 -10.55
N ASP A 151 -12.90 -43.96 -10.73
CA ASP A 151 -12.06 -44.41 -9.62
C ASP A 151 -10.58 -44.13 -9.92
N LEU A 152 -9.96 -43.24 -9.13
CA LEU A 152 -8.54 -42.86 -9.29
C LEU A 152 -7.56 -43.97 -8.93
N ASP A 153 -7.99 -44.96 -8.14
CA ASP A 153 -7.16 -46.10 -7.78
C ASP A 153 -7.09 -47.13 -8.93
N ASP A 154 -7.98 -47.01 -9.93
CA ASP A 154 -7.86 -47.74 -11.20
C ASP A 154 -6.80 -47.09 -12.10
N ALA A 155 -5.71 -47.81 -12.30
CA ALA A 155 -4.59 -47.36 -13.14
C ALA A 155 -5.00 -47.01 -14.58
N ALA A 156 -6.02 -47.67 -15.14
CA ALA A 156 -6.52 -47.37 -16.49
C ALA A 156 -7.24 -46.01 -16.50
N THR A 157 -8.06 -45.72 -15.48
CA THR A 157 -8.73 -44.44 -15.31
C THR A 157 -7.72 -43.32 -15.09
N PHE A 158 -6.74 -43.50 -14.20
CA PHE A 158 -5.72 -42.47 -13.93
C PHE A 158 -4.94 -42.16 -15.20
N LYS A 159 -4.49 -43.16 -15.95
CA LYS A 159 -3.78 -42.99 -17.25
C LYS A 159 -4.64 -42.28 -18.29
N ALA A 160 -5.92 -42.58 -18.37
CA ALA A 160 -6.83 -41.96 -19.32
C ALA A 160 -7.09 -40.49 -18.97
N LEU A 161 -7.30 -40.17 -17.66
CA LEU A 161 -7.44 -38.80 -17.20
C LEU A 161 -6.19 -37.96 -17.50
N VAL A 162 -5.00 -38.49 -17.21
CA VAL A 162 -3.73 -37.81 -17.51
C VAL A 162 -3.57 -37.52 -19.00
N LYS A 163 -4.07 -38.41 -19.86
CA LYS A 163 -3.94 -38.29 -21.32
C LYS A 163 -4.85 -37.19 -21.92
N THR A 164 -6.12 -37.11 -21.49
CA THR A 164 -7.12 -36.26 -22.16
C THR A 164 -8.14 -35.63 -21.20
N GLY A 165 -8.17 -36.05 -19.94
CA GLY A 165 -9.17 -35.61 -18.93
C GLY A 165 -8.73 -34.42 -18.07
N LEU A 166 -7.44 -34.09 -18.01
CA LEU A 166 -6.96 -32.96 -17.21
C LEU A 166 -7.16 -31.64 -17.93
N GLY A 167 -7.38 -30.58 -17.13
CA GLY A 167 -7.24 -29.21 -17.57
C GLY A 167 -5.76 -28.80 -17.61
N GLU A 168 -5.49 -27.60 -18.08
CA GLU A 168 -4.12 -27.09 -18.19
C GLU A 168 -3.68 -26.29 -16.95
N ARG A 169 -4.60 -25.54 -16.37
CA ARG A 169 -4.32 -24.62 -15.27
C ARG A 169 -5.52 -24.46 -14.33
N LEU A 170 -5.22 -24.24 -13.06
CA LEU A 170 -6.24 -23.93 -12.06
C LEU A 170 -7.03 -22.67 -12.47
N GLY A 171 -8.34 -22.79 -12.48
CA GLY A 171 -9.31 -21.72 -12.69
C GLY A 171 -9.72 -21.03 -11.38
N ARG A 172 -10.48 -19.93 -11.51
CA ARG A 172 -11.12 -19.23 -10.37
C ARG A 172 -10.18 -18.52 -9.39
N GLY A 173 -8.87 -18.59 -9.55
CA GLY A 173 -7.95 -17.84 -8.71
C GLY A 173 -8.04 -16.34 -8.96
N VAL A 174 -8.03 -15.53 -7.88
CA VAL A 174 -8.08 -14.07 -7.94
C VAL A 174 -6.80 -13.43 -7.41
N LEU A 175 -6.49 -12.24 -7.88
CA LEU A 175 -5.31 -11.44 -7.49
C LEU A 175 -5.66 -10.38 -6.46
N VAL A 176 -6.94 -9.94 -6.43
CA VAL A 176 -7.43 -8.87 -5.56
C VAL A 176 -8.81 -9.22 -5.06
N HIS A 177 -9.03 -9.07 -3.76
CA HIS A 177 -10.36 -8.87 -3.20
C HIS A 177 -10.52 -7.39 -2.81
N ALA A 178 -11.55 -6.74 -3.32
CA ALA A 178 -11.85 -5.35 -3.00
C ALA A 178 -13.37 -5.14 -2.90
N ALA A 179 -13.79 -4.01 -2.30
CA ALA A 179 -15.22 -3.73 -2.15
C ALA A 179 -15.75 -2.78 -3.23
N PHE A 180 -14.91 -1.88 -3.75
CA PHE A 180 -15.31 -0.93 -4.77
C PHE A 180 -14.13 -0.39 -5.57
N PHE A 181 -14.44 0.19 -6.73
CA PHE A 181 -13.46 0.88 -7.58
C PHE A 181 -13.40 2.36 -7.22
N LEU A 182 -12.19 2.91 -7.14
CA LEU A 182 -11.97 4.35 -7.01
C LEU A 182 -10.60 4.72 -7.59
N GLY A 183 -10.56 5.52 -8.63
CA GLY A 183 -9.32 5.92 -9.29
C GLY A 183 -9.48 7.09 -10.24
N SER A 184 -8.41 7.39 -10.96
CA SER A 184 -8.33 8.40 -12.02
C SER A 184 -9.11 7.96 -13.27
N GLN A 185 -9.24 8.87 -14.24
CA GLN A 185 -9.82 8.52 -15.55
C GLN A 185 -9.01 7.41 -16.22
N TRP A 186 -7.67 7.45 -16.13
CA TRP A 186 -6.79 6.41 -16.64
C TRP A 186 -7.13 5.02 -16.07
N PHE A 187 -7.41 4.93 -14.76
CA PHE A 187 -7.77 3.69 -14.10
C PHE A 187 -9.07 3.09 -14.67
N TYR A 188 -10.11 3.93 -14.82
CA TYR A 188 -11.39 3.49 -15.39
C TYR A 188 -11.25 3.10 -16.87
N ASP A 189 -10.45 3.83 -17.63
CA ASP A 189 -10.15 3.51 -19.03
C ASP A 189 -9.42 2.15 -19.14
N ALA A 190 -8.48 1.87 -18.22
CA ALA A 190 -7.78 0.60 -18.15
C ALA A 190 -8.74 -0.56 -17.85
N LEU A 191 -9.63 -0.40 -16.87
CA LEU A 191 -10.67 -1.39 -16.55
C LEU A 191 -11.62 -1.63 -17.72
N HIS A 192 -12.02 -0.57 -18.40
CA HIS A 192 -12.96 -0.66 -19.53
C HIS A 192 -12.37 -1.43 -20.72
N LYS A 193 -11.09 -1.19 -21.00
CA LYS A 193 -10.35 -1.87 -22.11
C LYS A 193 -9.94 -3.30 -21.78
N MET A 194 -9.98 -3.68 -20.50
CA MET A 194 -9.50 -4.97 -20.02
C MET A 194 -10.41 -6.12 -20.49
N PRO A 195 -9.86 -7.24 -21.01
CA PRO A 195 -10.62 -8.43 -21.33
C PRO A 195 -11.39 -8.98 -20.12
N GLU A 196 -12.53 -9.61 -20.35
CA GLU A 196 -13.33 -10.19 -19.26
C GLU A 196 -12.56 -11.24 -18.45
N SER A 197 -11.73 -12.05 -19.10
CA SER A 197 -10.87 -13.03 -18.44
C SER A 197 -9.90 -12.42 -17.41
N GLU A 198 -9.40 -11.20 -17.68
CA GLU A 198 -8.54 -10.49 -16.76
C GLU A 198 -9.34 -9.78 -15.67
N ARG A 199 -10.51 -9.19 -16.00
CA ARG A 199 -11.39 -8.56 -15.00
C ARG A 199 -11.83 -9.52 -13.90
N ARG A 200 -12.01 -10.81 -14.25
CA ARG A 200 -12.34 -11.87 -13.28
C ARG A 200 -11.24 -12.15 -12.25
N LEU A 201 -10.04 -11.63 -12.45
CA LEU A 201 -8.95 -11.70 -11.47
C LEU A 201 -9.14 -10.72 -10.29
N PHE A 202 -10.10 -9.80 -10.39
CA PHE A 202 -10.41 -8.80 -9.38
C PHE A 202 -11.82 -9.08 -8.84
N ALA A 203 -11.89 -9.73 -7.68
CA ALA A 203 -13.15 -10.04 -7.02
C ALA A 203 -13.65 -8.82 -6.25
N MET A 204 -14.88 -8.38 -6.54
CA MET A 204 -15.57 -7.33 -5.81
C MET A 204 -16.50 -7.98 -4.80
N GLU A 205 -16.21 -7.77 -3.52
CA GLU A 205 -16.84 -8.42 -2.38
C GLU A 205 -17.44 -7.38 -1.42
N ALA A 206 -18.22 -7.86 -0.45
CA ALA A 206 -18.68 -7.00 0.63
C ALA A 206 -17.48 -6.46 1.43
N VAL A 207 -17.59 -5.22 1.96
CA VAL A 207 -16.53 -4.61 2.77
C VAL A 207 -16.14 -5.49 3.96
N SER A 208 -17.10 -6.15 4.60
CA SER A 208 -16.87 -7.08 5.70
C SER A 208 -16.04 -8.32 5.30
N THR A 209 -16.16 -8.80 4.06
CA THR A 209 -15.31 -9.88 3.55
C THR A 209 -13.86 -9.44 3.39
N VAL A 210 -13.63 -8.15 3.11
CA VAL A 210 -12.29 -7.62 2.80
C VAL A 210 -11.54 -7.16 4.06
N ASN A 211 -12.25 -6.59 5.04
CA ASN A 211 -11.64 -5.94 6.20
C ASN A 211 -12.01 -6.55 7.56
N GLU A 212 -12.69 -7.71 7.56
CA GLU A 212 -13.02 -8.49 8.75
C GLU A 212 -12.72 -9.98 8.51
N LEU A 213 -12.44 -10.74 9.57
CA LEU A 213 -12.08 -12.17 9.48
C LEU A 213 -13.25 -13.08 9.88
N PHE A 214 -14.48 -12.62 9.72
CA PHE A 214 -15.65 -13.33 10.26
C PHE A 214 -16.29 -14.33 9.30
N SER A 215 -15.96 -14.30 8.01
CA SER A 215 -16.54 -15.18 7.00
C SER A 215 -15.95 -16.59 7.07
N ASP A 216 -14.64 -16.71 6.96
CA ASP A 216 -13.89 -17.99 7.06
C ASP A 216 -12.44 -17.68 7.50
N LEU A 217 -12.22 -17.70 8.81
CA LEU A 217 -10.90 -17.40 9.38
C LEU A 217 -9.81 -18.35 8.88
N ALA A 218 -10.12 -19.62 8.63
CA ALA A 218 -9.14 -20.60 8.17
C ALA A 218 -8.68 -20.30 6.75
N LEU A 219 -9.61 -20.01 5.86
CA LEU A 219 -9.33 -19.59 4.48
C LEU A 219 -8.58 -18.27 4.45
N GLU A 220 -9.02 -17.29 5.21
CA GLU A 220 -8.40 -15.95 5.29
C GLU A 220 -6.95 -16.03 5.77
N GLN A 221 -6.63 -16.90 6.73
CA GLN A 221 -5.25 -17.12 7.17
C GLN A 221 -4.36 -17.68 6.05
N LEU A 222 -4.90 -18.53 5.19
CA LEU A 222 -4.18 -19.12 4.05
C LEU A 222 -3.97 -18.09 2.91
N GLN A 223 -4.99 -17.30 2.61
CA GLN A 223 -4.93 -16.27 1.57
C GLN A 223 -3.99 -15.12 1.96
N HIS A 224 -4.05 -14.66 3.21
CA HIS A 224 -3.28 -13.53 3.75
C HIS A 224 -1.92 -13.93 4.35
N ARG A 225 -1.34 -15.03 3.92
CA ARG A 225 0.00 -15.45 4.38
C ARG A 225 1.03 -14.35 4.17
N HIS A 226 1.75 -13.96 5.24
CA HIS A 226 2.72 -12.86 5.26
C HIS A 226 2.14 -11.49 4.86
N ALA A 227 0.86 -11.23 5.12
CA ALA A 227 0.23 -9.96 4.77
C ALA A 227 0.90 -8.76 5.43
N ARG A 228 0.92 -7.63 4.72
CA ARG A 228 1.40 -6.33 5.19
C ARG A 228 0.31 -5.30 4.95
N PHE A 229 -0.31 -4.85 6.05
CA PHE A 229 -1.38 -3.86 6.02
C PHE A 229 -0.80 -2.47 6.23
N LEU A 230 -0.84 -1.63 5.20
CA LEU A 230 -0.26 -0.30 5.21
C LEU A 230 -1.36 0.74 5.38
N ASN A 231 -1.29 1.50 6.45
CA ASN A 231 -2.22 2.58 6.76
C ASN A 231 -1.45 3.85 7.15
N ILE A 232 -2.12 5.01 7.04
CA ILE A 232 -1.56 6.31 7.39
C ILE A 232 -2.24 6.79 8.66
N CYS A 233 -1.47 7.36 9.59
CA CYS A 233 -2.00 8.06 10.74
C CYS A 233 -1.48 9.51 10.81
N MET A 234 -2.19 10.38 11.54
CA MET A 234 -1.79 11.77 11.71
C MET A 234 -0.76 11.93 12.84
N LYS A 235 -0.99 11.23 13.94
CA LYS A 235 -0.12 11.30 15.13
C LYS A 235 0.10 9.93 15.77
N MET A 236 1.21 9.80 16.48
CA MET A 236 1.60 8.62 17.24
C MET A 236 2.05 9.05 18.64
N THR A 237 1.45 8.47 19.68
CA THR A 237 1.95 8.67 21.03
C THR A 237 3.19 7.83 21.30
N LEU A 238 4.08 8.28 22.21
CA LEU A 238 5.28 7.51 22.58
C LEU A 238 4.97 6.14 23.22
N LEU A 239 3.74 5.88 23.64
CA LEU A 239 3.30 4.55 24.09
C LEU A 239 2.70 3.70 22.96
N GLY A 240 2.66 4.21 21.73
CA GLY A 240 2.26 3.45 20.54
C GLY A 240 0.75 3.49 20.22
N SER A 241 0.01 4.49 20.73
CA SER A 241 -1.37 4.75 20.31
C SER A 241 -1.36 5.66 19.08
N ALA A 242 -2.14 5.34 18.04
CA ALA A 242 -2.21 6.15 16.83
C ALA A 242 -3.54 6.91 16.71
N VAL A 243 -3.46 8.08 16.08
CA VAL A 243 -4.61 8.98 15.85
C VAL A 243 -4.70 9.29 14.35
N SER A 244 -5.89 9.16 13.78
CA SER A 244 -6.09 9.33 12.33
C SER A 244 -7.29 10.22 11.96
N ASP A 245 -8.19 10.50 12.88
CA ASP A 245 -9.50 11.08 12.58
C ASP A 245 -9.83 12.35 13.38
N SER A 246 -9.21 12.57 14.55
CA SER A 246 -9.62 13.62 15.47
C SER A 246 -8.46 14.49 15.94
N LEU A 247 -8.72 15.77 16.24
CA LEU A 247 -7.76 16.71 16.84
C LEU A 247 -7.94 16.78 18.36
N ASP A 248 -6.93 17.31 19.06
CA ASP A 248 -6.94 17.45 20.53
C ASP A 248 -8.13 18.27 21.06
N ASP A 249 -8.63 19.20 20.25
CA ASP A 249 -9.80 20.03 20.59
C ASP A 249 -11.15 19.36 20.34
N GLY A 250 -11.16 18.07 19.99
CA GLY A 250 -12.35 17.26 19.73
C GLY A 250 -12.91 17.38 18.32
N ARG A 251 -12.32 18.17 17.43
CA ARG A 251 -12.77 18.22 16.02
C ARG A 251 -12.43 16.95 15.29
N VAL A 252 -13.41 16.38 14.64
CA VAL A 252 -13.22 15.27 13.69
C VAL A 252 -12.84 15.86 12.33
N VAL A 253 -11.71 15.43 11.78
CA VAL A 253 -11.15 15.97 10.53
C VAL A 253 -11.08 14.93 9.39
N SER A 254 -11.32 13.65 9.74
CA SER A 254 -11.32 12.54 8.78
C SER A 254 -12.23 11.42 9.25
N GLY A 255 -12.65 10.56 8.34
CA GLY A 255 -13.22 9.24 8.68
C GLY A 255 -12.12 8.25 9.01
N VAL A 256 -12.41 7.29 9.89
CA VAL A 256 -11.48 6.18 10.20
C VAL A 256 -11.38 5.19 9.03
N GLY A 257 -12.49 4.97 8.30
CA GLY A 257 -12.58 3.93 7.27
C GLY A 257 -12.29 2.55 7.86
N GLY A 258 -11.68 1.67 7.07
CA GLY A 258 -11.29 0.32 7.51
C GLY A 258 -9.97 0.23 8.26
N GLN A 259 -9.33 1.33 8.63
CA GLN A 259 -8.01 1.31 9.27
C GLN A 259 -7.96 0.44 10.51
N TYR A 260 -8.93 0.60 11.42
CA TYR A 260 -8.98 -0.20 12.64
C TYR A 260 -9.10 -1.70 12.32
N ASN A 261 -9.99 -2.06 11.39
CA ASN A 261 -10.24 -3.43 10.99
C ASN A 261 -8.98 -4.08 10.41
N PHE A 262 -8.28 -3.43 9.49
CA PHE A 262 -7.02 -3.94 8.92
C PHE A 262 -5.91 -4.09 9.97
N VAL A 263 -5.83 -3.18 10.94
CA VAL A 263 -4.89 -3.29 12.05
C VAL A 263 -5.24 -4.50 12.93
N ALA A 264 -6.51 -4.70 13.27
CA ALA A 264 -6.99 -5.83 14.04
C ALA A 264 -6.76 -7.17 13.31
N MET A 265 -7.06 -7.22 12.00
CA MET A 265 -6.74 -8.37 11.15
C MET A 265 -5.26 -8.74 11.18
N ALA A 266 -4.36 -7.75 11.07
CA ALA A 266 -2.92 -7.99 11.12
C ALA A 266 -2.46 -8.62 12.44
N HIS A 267 -3.18 -8.40 13.53
CA HIS A 267 -2.90 -9.02 14.82
C HIS A 267 -3.50 -10.43 14.97
N ALA A 268 -4.62 -10.70 14.30
CA ALA A 268 -5.27 -12.01 14.31
C ALA A 268 -4.64 -13.01 13.32
N LEU A 269 -4.09 -12.53 12.20
CA LEU A 269 -3.48 -13.36 11.16
C LEU A 269 -2.04 -13.74 11.52
N LYS A 270 -1.68 -15.01 11.30
CA LYS A 270 -0.30 -15.48 11.49
C LYS A 270 0.65 -14.76 10.51
N GLN A 271 1.81 -14.33 11.02
CA GLN A 271 2.88 -13.68 10.23
C GLN A 271 2.47 -12.37 9.54
N ALA A 272 1.26 -11.86 9.77
CA ALA A 272 0.85 -10.57 9.28
C ALA A 272 1.39 -9.43 10.15
N ARG A 273 1.61 -8.27 9.53
CA ARG A 273 2.09 -7.06 10.22
C ARG A 273 1.23 -5.86 9.81
N SER A 274 0.89 -5.06 10.80
CA SER A 274 0.30 -3.72 10.60
C SER A 274 1.40 -2.68 10.53
N ILE A 275 1.39 -1.85 9.50
CA ILE A 275 2.37 -0.80 9.27
C ILE A 275 1.62 0.53 9.26
N LEU A 276 1.86 1.35 10.28
CA LEU A 276 1.34 2.71 10.38
C LEU A 276 2.41 3.70 9.94
N MET A 277 2.10 4.48 8.92
CA MET A 277 3.00 5.47 8.35
C MET A 277 2.56 6.87 8.72
N LEU A 278 3.51 7.73 9.06
CA LEU A 278 3.26 9.15 9.30
C LEU A 278 4.52 9.97 8.99
N ARG A 279 4.34 11.23 8.62
CA ARG A 279 5.44 12.18 8.69
C ARG A 279 5.74 12.49 10.15
N SER A 280 6.99 12.54 10.55
CA SER A 280 7.36 12.84 11.93
C SER A 280 6.97 14.24 12.36
N THR A 281 6.77 15.17 11.41
CA THR A 281 6.39 16.56 11.66
C THR A 281 5.33 17.08 10.68
N HIS A 282 4.62 18.14 11.10
CA HIS A 282 3.75 18.93 10.25
C HIS A 282 3.86 20.42 10.58
N LYS A 283 3.35 21.27 9.69
CA LYS A 283 3.23 22.71 9.96
C LYS A 283 1.80 23.06 10.33
N SER A 284 1.61 23.69 11.49
CA SER A 284 0.33 24.22 11.95
C SER A 284 0.50 25.72 12.27
N HIS A 285 -0.34 26.57 11.68
CA HIS A 285 -0.30 28.02 11.86
C HIS A 285 1.12 28.63 11.69
N GLY A 286 1.91 28.10 10.77
CA GLY A 286 3.28 28.55 10.48
C GLY A 286 4.34 28.01 11.46
N ARG A 287 3.96 27.23 12.46
CA ARG A 287 4.86 26.56 13.40
C ARG A 287 5.07 25.12 13.00
N LEU A 288 6.28 24.63 13.18
CA LEU A 288 6.60 23.23 13.03
C LEU A 288 6.25 22.49 14.32
N GLU A 289 5.52 21.39 14.20
CA GLU A 289 5.07 20.55 15.30
C GLU A 289 5.42 19.08 15.05
N SER A 290 5.68 18.34 16.13
CA SER A 290 5.89 16.88 16.05
C SER A 290 4.56 16.15 15.86
N ASN A 291 4.58 15.08 15.06
CA ASN A 291 3.51 14.10 14.97
C ASN A 291 3.75 12.89 15.88
N ILE A 292 4.97 12.74 16.40
CA ILE A 292 5.24 11.82 17.51
C ILE A 292 5.13 12.66 18.78
N VAL A 293 4.18 12.33 19.66
CA VAL A 293 3.83 13.12 20.84
C VAL A 293 3.87 12.27 22.11
N TRP A 294 3.99 12.89 23.28
CA TRP A 294 3.93 12.16 24.54
C TRP A 294 2.54 11.57 24.77
N GLU A 295 1.51 12.38 24.64
CA GLU A 295 0.10 12.02 24.84
C GLU A 295 -0.78 12.77 23.83
N TYR A 296 -2.00 12.28 23.63
CA TYR A 296 -3.01 12.90 22.79
C TYR A 296 -4.41 12.54 23.30
N ALA A 297 -5.38 13.46 23.19
CA ALA A 297 -6.71 13.29 23.78
C ALA A 297 -7.53 12.14 23.17
N HIS A 298 -7.26 11.80 21.92
CA HIS A 298 -7.98 10.78 21.16
C HIS A 298 -7.08 9.63 20.71
N SER A 299 -7.69 8.48 20.42
CA SER A 299 -7.00 7.31 19.92
C SER A 299 -7.88 6.59 18.89
N THR A 300 -7.40 6.47 17.67
CA THR A 300 -8.03 5.65 16.62
C THR A 300 -7.57 4.20 16.73
N ILE A 301 -6.26 3.99 16.91
CA ILE A 301 -5.67 2.67 17.12
C ILE A 301 -5.08 2.63 18.54
N PRO A 302 -5.64 1.80 19.42
CA PRO A 302 -5.17 1.70 20.80
C PRO A 302 -3.78 1.04 20.87
N ARG A 303 -3.01 1.37 21.91
CA ARG A 303 -1.62 0.95 22.08
C ARG A 303 -1.38 -0.57 22.11
N HIS A 304 -2.38 -1.38 22.46
CA HIS A 304 -2.25 -2.82 22.46
C HIS A 304 -2.24 -3.44 21.04
N LEU A 305 -2.65 -2.66 20.03
CA LEU A 305 -2.54 -3.01 18.61
C LEU A 305 -1.33 -2.34 17.91
N ARG A 306 -0.36 -1.84 18.70
CA ARG A 306 0.88 -1.30 18.16
C ARG A 306 1.73 -2.38 17.48
N ASP A 307 2.27 -2.07 16.31
CA ASP A 307 3.09 -3.01 15.54
C ASP A 307 4.27 -2.30 14.88
N VAL A 308 4.24 -2.00 13.60
CA VAL A 308 5.30 -1.29 12.91
C VAL A 308 4.89 0.16 12.67
N VAL A 309 5.79 1.08 12.97
CA VAL A 309 5.63 2.51 12.69
C VAL A 309 6.74 2.97 11.77
N VAL A 310 6.39 3.69 10.71
CA VAL A 310 7.33 4.21 9.72
C VAL A 310 7.20 5.72 9.64
N THR A 311 8.35 6.39 9.72
CA THR A 311 8.47 7.81 9.38
C THR A 311 9.48 7.98 8.24
N GLU A 312 9.66 9.21 7.76
CA GLU A 312 10.70 9.55 6.80
C GLU A 312 12.12 9.25 7.30
N TYR A 313 12.29 9.02 8.61
CA TYR A 313 13.60 8.77 9.23
C TYR A 313 13.87 7.31 9.54
N GLY A 314 12.87 6.43 9.44
CA GLY A 314 13.10 5.01 9.66
C GLY A 314 11.89 4.21 10.10
N VAL A 315 12.19 3.02 10.64
CA VAL A 315 11.20 1.99 10.98
C VAL A 315 11.32 1.63 12.47
N ALA A 316 10.22 1.72 13.21
CA ALA A 316 10.10 1.30 14.59
C ALA A 316 9.24 0.03 14.68
N ASP A 317 9.81 -1.09 15.07
CA ASP A 317 9.06 -2.31 15.40
C ASP A 317 8.65 -2.29 16.87
N LEU A 318 7.35 -2.33 17.14
CA LEU A 318 6.77 -2.16 18.48
C LEU A 318 6.07 -3.41 19.02
N ARG A 319 5.81 -4.42 18.16
CA ARG A 319 5.07 -5.63 18.54
C ARG A 319 5.83 -6.43 19.58
N GLY A 320 5.17 -6.80 20.67
CA GLY A 320 5.75 -7.61 21.73
C GLY A 320 6.76 -6.90 22.63
N LYS A 321 6.92 -5.58 22.50
CA LYS A 321 7.89 -4.79 23.25
C LYS A 321 7.30 -4.14 24.49
N SER A 322 8.15 -3.98 25.51
CA SER A 322 7.82 -3.21 26.73
C SER A 322 7.65 -1.71 26.38
N ASP A 323 6.99 -0.96 27.26
CA ASP A 323 6.82 0.50 27.09
C ASP A 323 8.17 1.21 26.92
N ARG A 324 9.22 0.78 27.65
CA ARG A 324 10.58 1.32 27.51
C ARG A 324 11.12 1.15 26.10
N GLU A 325 11.03 -0.05 25.56
CA GLU A 325 11.53 -0.37 24.23
C GLU A 325 10.71 0.33 23.13
N VAL A 326 9.40 0.45 23.32
CA VAL A 326 8.50 1.19 22.40
C VAL A 326 8.89 2.65 22.34
N ILE A 327 9.06 3.30 23.51
CA ILE A 327 9.46 4.70 23.59
C ILE A 327 10.84 4.90 22.91
N ALA A 328 11.81 4.03 23.20
CA ALA A 328 13.12 4.09 22.60
C ALA A 328 13.06 3.94 21.06
N ALA A 329 12.27 2.99 20.55
CA ALA A 329 12.09 2.78 19.12
C ALA A 329 11.42 3.99 18.42
N LEU A 330 10.40 4.60 19.05
CA LEU A 330 9.73 5.78 18.50
C LEU A 330 10.61 7.04 18.55
N LEU A 331 11.44 7.20 19.59
CA LEU A 331 12.44 8.27 19.64
C LEU A 331 13.46 8.15 18.50
N ASN A 332 13.84 6.92 18.12
CA ASN A 332 14.79 6.69 17.05
C ASN A 332 14.26 7.09 15.64
N VAL A 333 12.95 7.23 15.47
CA VAL A 333 12.31 7.64 14.22
C VAL A 333 11.62 8.99 14.30
N ALA A 334 11.74 9.68 15.43
CA ALA A 334 11.27 11.05 15.61
C ALA A 334 12.25 12.06 14.99
N ASP A 335 11.74 13.22 14.56
CA ASP A 335 12.57 14.34 14.13
C ASP A 335 13.45 14.84 15.29
N SER A 336 14.74 15.00 15.03
CA SER A 336 15.73 15.30 16.06
C SER A 336 15.52 16.62 16.77
N ARG A 337 14.80 17.57 16.16
CA ARG A 337 14.42 18.84 16.78
C ARG A 337 13.48 18.66 17.96
N PHE A 338 12.68 17.59 17.99
CA PHE A 338 11.70 17.27 19.03
C PHE A 338 12.15 16.15 19.98
N GLN A 339 13.20 15.41 19.65
CA GLN A 339 13.72 14.33 20.49
C GLN A 339 14.04 14.76 21.93
N PRO A 340 14.66 15.94 22.22
CA PRO A 340 14.97 16.36 23.59
C PRO A 340 13.72 16.51 24.46
N GLU A 341 12.66 17.12 23.94
CA GLU A 341 11.39 17.31 24.64
C GLU A 341 10.69 15.98 24.92
N LEU A 342 10.59 15.13 23.91
CA LEU A 342 9.99 13.79 24.01
C LEU A 342 10.75 12.90 25.00
N LEU A 343 12.07 12.94 24.97
CA LEU A 343 12.93 12.22 25.91
C LEU A 343 12.74 12.72 27.35
N ALA A 344 12.68 14.03 27.54
CA ALA A 344 12.44 14.63 28.85
C ALA A 344 11.06 14.23 29.41
N ALA A 345 10.01 14.21 28.57
CA ALA A 345 8.67 13.75 28.98
C ALA A 345 8.68 12.27 29.42
N ALA A 346 9.34 11.39 28.66
CA ALA A 346 9.46 9.97 29.00
C ALA A 346 10.22 9.73 30.31
N LYS A 347 11.30 10.51 30.57
CA LYS A 347 12.06 10.46 31.82
C LYS A 347 11.25 10.97 33.01
N ARG A 348 10.54 12.09 32.87
CA ARG A 348 9.63 12.63 33.93
C ARG A 348 8.57 11.60 34.30
N ALA A 349 8.02 10.90 33.32
CA ALA A 349 7.05 9.83 33.54
C ALA A 349 7.67 8.51 34.05
N ARG A 350 8.99 8.46 34.29
CA ARG A 350 9.74 7.27 34.74
C ARG A 350 9.59 6.06 33.80
N LYS A 351 9.32 6.31 32.54
CA LYS A 351 9.23 5.27 31.49
C LYS A 351 10.59 4.96 30.87
N LEU A 352 11.54 5.89 30.95
CA LEU A 352 12.94 5.67 30.61
C LEU A 352 13.85 5.97 31.81
N PRO A 353 15.01 5.28 31.95
CA PRO A 353 16.01 5.61 32.96
C PRO A 353 16.48 7.06 32.83
N ALA A 354 16.91 7.66 33.95
CA ALA A 354 17.41 9.04 33.95
C ALA A 354 18.65 9.24 33.08
N ASP A 355 19.50 8.20 32.98
CA ASP A 355 20.72 8.15 32.19
C ASP A 355 20.52 7.71 30.74
N TYR A 356 19.28 7.33 30.34
CA TYR A 356 19.05 6.90 28.96
C TYR A 356 19.41 8.01 27.97
N VAL A 357 20.10 7.62 26.92
CA VAL A 357 20.51 8.50 25.81
C VAL A 357 20.08 7.89 24.49
N ILE A 358 19.49 8.69 23.61
CA ILE A 358 19.18 8.24 22.24
C ILE A 358 20.48 7.84 21.56
N PRO A 359 20.57 6.67 20.87
CA PRO A 359 21.78 6.27 20.17
C PRO A 359 22.22 7.30 19.15
N ALA A 360 23.54 7.48 18.99
CA ALA A 360 24.09 8.54 18.13
C ALA A 360 23.60 8.47 16.69
N ALA A 361 23.43 7.26 16.15
CA ALA A 361 22.94 7.03 14.79
C ALA A 361 21.51 7.57 14.51
N HIS A 362 20.74 7.94 15.56
CA HIS A 362 19.37 8.42 15.44
C HIS A 362 19.19 9.88 15.88
N ARG A 363 20.29 10.62 16.14
CA ARG A 363 20.22 12.01 16.61
C ARG A 363 20.24 13.05 15.49
N GLU A 364 20.38 12.61 14.24
CA GLU A 364 20.45 13.48 13.06
C GLU A 364 19.27 13.26 12.10
N ASN A 365 18.10 12.93 12.63
CA ASN A 365 16.88 12.79 11.87
C ASN A 365 16.36 14.19 11.49
N THR A 366 16.90 14.78 10.43
CA THR A 366 16.52 16.10 9.93
C THR A 366 16.18 16.04 8.44
N PRO A 367 15.33 16.96 7.94
CA PRO A 367 15.03 17.04 6.50
C PRO A 367 16.27 17.26 5.64
N GLU A 368 17.27 18.00 6.15
CA GLU A 368 18.50 18.33 5.45
C GLU A 368 19.36 17.07 5.23
N GLN A 369 19.50 16.24 6.25
CA GLN A 369 20.23 14.96 6.14
C GLN A 369 19.54 13.99 5.19
N LEU A 370 18.21 13.89 5.29
CA LEU A 370 17.43 13.07 4.36
C LEU A 370 17.55 13.57 2.93
N ALA A 371 17.47 14.89 2.72
CA ALA A 371 17.61 15.50 1.39
C ALA A 371 19.00 15.26 0.81
N ALA A 372 20.07 15.36 1.62
CA ALA A 372 21.44 15.07 1.19
C ALA A 372 21.60 13.61 0.75
N GLY A 373 21.06 12.65 1.51
CA GLY A 373 21.10 11.23 1.15
C GLY A 373 20.35 10.89 -0.14
N LEU A 374 19.25 11.62 -0.43
CA LEU A 374 18.42 11.40 -1.61
C LEU A 374 18.83 12.26 -2.82
N ALA A 375 19.75 13.22 -2.67
CA ALA A 375 20.10 14.15 -3.73
C ALA A 375 20.58 13.48 -5.03
N PRO A 376 21.42 12.45 -5.04
CA PRO A 376 21.85 11.77 -6.26
C PRO A 376 20.69 11.15 -7.04
N PHE A 377 19.74 10.56 -6.33
CA PHE A 377 18.58 9.90 -6.94
C PHE A 377 17.58 10.89 -7.52
N ARG A 378 17.43 12.07 -6.89
CA ARG A 378 16.60 13.15 -7.43
C ARG A 378 17.21 13.76 -8.69
N GLN A 379 18.54 13.87 -8.76
CA GLN A 379 19.25 14.34 -9.94
C GLN A 379 19.14 13.38 -11.13
N SER A 380 18.99 12.08 -10.87
CA SER A 380 18.77 11.05 -11.90
C SER A 380 17.27 10.81 -12.21
N ASP A 381 16.40 11.67 -11.72
CA ASP A 381 14.93 11.57 -11.86
C ASP A 381 14.33 10.26 -11.34
N LEU A 382 15.01 9.60 -10.40
CA LEU A 382 14.50 8.37 -9.79
C LEU A 382 13.25 8.61 -8.92
N PHE A 383 13.09 9.81 -8.36
CA PHE A 383 11.93 10.20 -7.55
C PHE A 383 11.20 11.38 -8.18
N PRO A 384 10.48 11.16 -9.29
CA PRO A 384 9.68 12.21 -9.94
C PRO A 384 8.50 12.63 -9.07
N ASP A 385 8.04 13.87 -9.24
CA ASP A 385 6.86 14.39 -8.52
C ASP A 385 5.59 13.59 -8.79
N PHE A 386 5.48 12.97 -9.97
CA PHE A 386 4.34 12.16 -10.42
C PHE A 386 4.82 10.84 -11.01
N PRO A 387 5.15 9.84 -10.19
CA PRO A 387 5.75 8.58 -10.67
C PRO A 387 4.84 7.76 -11.59
N PHE A 388 3.53 8.02 -11.55
CA PHE A 388 2.52 7.34 -12.38
C PHE A 388 1.90 8.27 -13.44
N GLY A 389 2.54 9.42 -13.69
CA GLY A 389 1.97 10.45 -14.54
C GLY A 389 0.94 11.32 -13.78
N HIS A 390 0.24 12.15 -14.51
CA HIS A 390 -0.78 13.06 -13.99
C HIS A 390 -1.78 13.43 -15.09
N GLU A 391 -2.96 13.86 -14.68
CA GLU A 391 -4.02 14.35 -15.58
C GLU A 391 -4.08 15.89 -15.66
N PHE A 392 -3.12 16.57 -15.05
CA PHE A 392 -3.03 18.03 -15.09
C PHE A 392 -2.65 18.54 -16.48
N THR A 393 -3.31 19.62 -16.91
CA THR A 393 -2.85 20.36 -18.10
C THR A 393 -1.54 21.09 -17.81
N PRO A 394 -0.79 21.52 -18.84
CA PRO A 394 0.42 22.33 -18.64
C PRO A 394 0.18 23.59 -17.79
N GLU A 395 -0.96 24.27 -18.00
CA GLU A 395 -1.35 25.45 -17.23
C GLU A 395 -1.61 25.10 -15.74
N GLU A 396 -2.25 23.97 -15.46
CA GLU A 396 -2.50 23.52 -14.10
C GLU A 396 -1.21 23.16 -13.35
N LEU A 397 -0.24 22.54 -14.01
CA LEU A 397 1.10 22.32 -13.45
C LEU A 397 1.83 23.61 -13.14
N GLN A 398 1.79 24.58 -14.07
CA GLN A 398 2.36 25.91 -13.88
C GLN A 398 1.70 26.63 -12.70
N LEU A 399 0.37 26.58 -12.62
CA LEU A 399 -0.41 27.12 -11.50
C LEU A 399 -0.07 26.44 -10.18
N GLY A 400 0.07 25.14 -10.16
CA GLY A 400 0.46 24.38 -8.96
C GLY A 400 1.82 24.85 -8.40
N ARG A 401 2.82 25.07 -9.26
CA ARG A 401 4.13 25.63 -8.87
C ARG A 401 4.01 27.07 -8.35
N ALA A 402 3.26 27.89 -9.04
CA ALA A 402 3.03 29.28 -8.65
C ALA A 402 2.29 29.41 -7.31
N LEU A 403 1.27 28.58 -7.06
CA LEU A 403 0.53 28.57 -5.80
C LEU A 403 1.38 28.07 -4.62
N LYS A 404 2.22 27.04 -4.83
CA LYS A 404 3.21 26.60 -3.83
C LYS A 404 4.20 27.72 -3.50
N TYR A 405 4.65 28.46 -4.49
CA TYR A 405 5.52 29.63 -4.31
C TYR A 405 4.84 30.73 -3.47
N LEU A 406 3.58 31.10 -3.80
CA LEU A 406 2.79 32.06 -3.05
C LEU A 406 2.61 31.64 -1.59
N GLN A 407 2.28 30.36 -1.35
CA GLN A 407 2.14 29.80 -0.01
C GLN A 407 3.45 29.93 0.80
N ALA A 408 4.58 29.58 0.20
CA ALA A 408 5.89 29.70 0.84
C ALA A 408 6.25 31.15 1.16
N LYS A 409 6.02 32.10 0.25
CA LYS A 409 6.27 33.53 0.46
C LYS A 409 5.34 34.14 1.51
N SER A 410 4.07 33.75 1.54
CA SER A 410 3.10 34.25 2.53
C SER A 410 3.43 33.85 3.98
N ALA A 411 4.29 32.86 4.19
CA ALA A 411 4.69 32.37 5.51
C ALA A 411 5.62 33.32 6.28
N SER A 412 6.28 34.29 5.62
CA SER A 412 7.21 35.23 6.25
C SER A 412 6.80 36.69 6.01
N LEU A 413 7.19 37.59 6.96
CA LEU A 413 6.91 39.02 6.81
C LEU A 413 7.60 39.61 5.57
N ALA A 414 8.87 39.27 5.35
CA ALA A 414 9.61 39.68 4.17
C ALA A 414 8.96 39.18 2.87
N GLY A 415 8.47 37.95 2.87
CA GLY A 415 7.72 37.39 1.74
C GLY A 415 6.40 38.12 1.49
N LYS A 416 5.63 38.46 2.53
CA LYS A 416 4.40 39.26 2.41
C LYS A 416 4.66 40.65 1.84
N LEU A 417 5.74 41.32 2.24
CA LEU A 417 6.17 42.60 1.67
C LEU A 417 6.54 42.47 0.19
N GLY A 418 7.25 41.37 -0.18
CA GLY A 418 7.56 41.05 -1.57
C GLY A 418 6.30 40.81 -2.42
N LEU A 419 5.30 40.14 -1.88
CA LEU A 419 4.00 39.92 -2.53
C LEU A 419 3.22 41.24 -2.70
N ALA A 420 3.27 42.15 -1.70
CA ALA A 420 2.69 43.50 -1.83
C ALA A 420 3.34 44.30 -2.95
N ALA A 421 4.67 44.23 -3.08
CA ALA A 421 5.39 44.87 -4.20
C ALA A 421 5.05 44.24 -5.56
N ALA A 422 4.73 42.93 -5.58
CA ALA A 422 4.31 42.25 -6.81
C ALA A 422 2.97 42.74 -7.36
N LEU A 423 2.09 43.30 -6.51
CA LEU A 423 0.82 43.90 -6.94
C LEU A 423 1.01 45.14 -7.88
N LEU A 424 2.18 45.80 -7.82
CA LEU A 424 2.49 46.91 -8.68
C LEU A 424 2.87 46.48 -10.11
N ARG A 425 3.13 45.19 -10.32
CA ARG A 425 3.54 44.63 -11.63
C ARG A 425 2.34 44.08 -12.38
N ALA A 426 2.24 44.37 -13.69
CA ALA A 426 1.25 43.70 -14.54
C ALA A 426 1.63 42.22 -14.73
N PRO A 427 0.66 41.30 -14.79
CA PRO A 427 0.93 39.92 -15.16
C PRO A 427 1.61 39.86 -16.55
N PRO A 428 2.63 38.99 -16.72
CA PRO A 428 3.24 38.78 -18.03
C PRO A 428 2.23 38.18 -19.01
N SER A 429 2.36 38.51 -20.31
CA SER A 429 1.46 37.94 -21.33
C SER A 429 1.47 36.42 -21.39
N ALA A 430 2.61 35.77 -21.09
CA ALA A 430 2.73 34.33 -20.99
C ALA A 430 1.87 33.72 -19.85
N ALA A 431 1.46 34.50 -18.84
CA ALA A 431 0.57 34.01 -17.77
C ALA A 431 -0.92 33.99 -18.22
N THR A 432 -1.28 34.51 -19.38
CA THR A 432 -2.67 34.60 -19.81
C THR A 432 -3.42 33.28 -19.84
N PRO A 433 -2.87 32.16 -20.37
CA PRO A 433 -3.56 30.86 -20.35
C PRO A 433 -3.86 30.38 -18.91
N CYS A 434 -2.89 30.50 -18.00
CA CYS A 434 -3.06 30.17 -16.58
C CYS A 434 -4.13 31.04 -15.90
N LEU A 435 -4.12 32.35 -16.15
CA LEU A 435 -5.14 33.26 -15.63
C LEU A 435 -6.52 33.00 -16.21
N GLN A 436 -6.62 32.59 -17.48
CA GLN A 436 -7.88 32.13 -18.09
C GLN A 436 -8.40 30.87 -17.39
N ARG A 437 -7.53 29.89 -17.13
CA ARG A 437 -7.89 28.65 -16.42
C ARG A 437 -8.45 28.93 -15.03
N MET A 438 -7.97 29.97 -14.34
CA MET A 438 -8.45 30.41 -13.02
C MET A 438 -9.63 31.41 -13.10
N GLY A 439 -10.10 31.82 -14.27
CA GLY A 439 -11.12 32.85 -14.43
C GLY A 439 -10.63 34.27 -14.10
N LEU A 440 -9.33 34.48 -13.99
CA LEU A 440 -8.70 35.77 -13.57
C LEU A 440 -8.15 36.60 -14.73
N ALA A 441 -8.32 36.20 -15.99
CA ALA A 441 -7.80 36.92 -17.15
C ALA A 441 -8.48 38.29 -17.37
N LYS A 442 -9.75 38.43 -16.90
CA LYS A 442 -10.53 39.69 -16.93
C LYS A 442 -11.13 39.91 -15.54
N PRO A 443 -10.37 40.47 -14.59
CA PRO A 443 -10.84 40.69 -13.23
C PRO A 443 -12.07 41.60 -13.18
N LYS A 444 -13.11 41.21 -12.46
CA LYS A 444 -14.38 41.94 -12.33
C LYS A 444 -14.45 42.84 -11.09
N ASN A 445 -13.55 42.62 -10.13
CA ASN A 445 -13.47 43.35 -8.88
C ASN A 445 -12.02 43.48 -8.37
N LEU A 446 -11.84 44.23 -7.29
CA LEU A 446 -10.50 44.50 -6.73
C LEU A 446 -9.83 43.20 -6.22
N VAL A 447 -10.62 42.23 -5.66
CA VAL A 447 -10.06 40.99 -5.14
C VAL A 447 -9.52 40.12 -6.28
N GLU A 448 -10.28 39.96 -7.36
CA GLU A 448 -9.84 39.25 -8.56
C GLU A 448 -8.61 39.92 -9.20
N TRP A 449 -8.59 41.24 -9.20
CA TRP A 449 -7.45 42.02 -9.71
C TRP A 449 -6.18 41.73 -8.86
N ILE A 450 -6.30 41.69 -7.52
CA ILE A 450 -5.20 41.34 -6.63
C ILE A 450 -4.72 39.93 -6.92
N TYR A 451 -5.64 38.94 -7.02
CA TYR A 451 -5.28 37.55 -7.30
C TYR A 451 -4.62 37.40 -8.67
N ALA A 452 -5.11 38.06 -9.72
CA ALA A 452 -4.50 37.99 -11.04
C ALA A 452 -3.05 38.49 -11.03
N ARG A 453 -2.75 39.56 -10.28
CA ARG A 453 -1.39 40.10 -10.16
C ARG A 453 -0.48 39.20 -9.32
N LEU A 454 -0.96 38.70 -8.20
CA LEU A 454 -0.20 37.78 -7.35
C LEU A 454 0.13 36.48 -8.10
N VAL A 455 -0.85 35.86 -8.74
CA VAL A 455 -0.65 34.63 -9.53
C VAL A 455 0.27 34.89 -10.72
N GLY A 456 0.06 35.99 -11.46
CA GLY A 456 0.92 36.38 -12.61
C GLY A 456 2.37 36.62 -12.21
N ALA A 457 2.60 37.28 -11.07
CA ALA A 457 3.94 37.47 -10.52
C ALA A 457 4.56 36.14 -10.07
N ALA A 458 3.79 35.32 -9.40
CA ALA A 458 4.25 34.01 -8.91
C ALA A 458 4.60 33.04 -10.05
N LEU A 459 3.82 33.02 -11.12
CA LEU A 459 4.13 32.25 -12.32
C LEU A 459 5.51 32.61 -12.90
N LYS A 460 5.82 33.90 -12.95
CA LYS A 460 7.13 34.39 -13.40
C LYS A 460 8.24 34.09 -12.39
N ASP A 461 8.04 34.46 -11.12
CA ASP A 461 9.08 34.45 -10.10
C ASP A 461 9.40 33.00 -9.61
N SER A 462 8.49 32.04 -9.83
CA SER A 462 8.72 30.60 -9.55
C SER A 462 9.42 29.87 -10.70
N GLY A 463 9.63 30.51 -11.85
CA GLY A 463 10.16 29.86 -13.05
C GLY A 463 9.16 28.87 -13.68
N ALA A 464 7.86 29.06 -13.45
CA ALA A 464 6.81 28.19 -13.99
C ALA A 464 6.40 28.55 -15.43
N LEU A 465 6.75 29.76 -15.89
CA LEU A 465 6.54 30.23 -17.28
C LEU A 465 7.75 29.93 -18.13
#